data_28c34409c31a0dce791abe325944c262
#
_entry.id   28c34409c31a0dce791abe325944c262
#
_cell.length_a   1.000
_cell.length_b   1.000
_cell.length_c   1.000
_cell.angle_alpha   90.00
_cell.angle_beta   90.00
_cell.angle_gamma   90.00
#
_symmetry.space_group_name_H-M   'P 1'
#
loop_
_entity.id
_entity.type
_entity.pdbx_description
1 polymer ?
#
loop_
_entity_poly.entity_id
_entity_poly.type
_entity_poly.pdbx_seq_one_letter_code
_entity_poly.pdbx_strand_id
1 'polypeptide(L)'
;MTVNEHMSELSNLLDNPNNVLRPAETVMNPTSLGAVRMTRFSFSRSMIRRAFLNKWEIERHTVNFDELGRGHIVYRIFAEGKLFHFVAFTSAIDESLHTDRVIADVWDVTAALVEGELDDDLLEFLKNEVPKQELSRLDPRVLVLTRGNRSVRFYEYLVERLASGNQPESKKLGDAGYIMRSTAFYGNGKFGMRSFLGFKDKHPLSAPYRAQFLAAWLFREVSYESVEHCAKAKNPRAVAFNSEWSRFFGLGNATGLGLIPWAIKHPEELNAWVSIRELALSHVRSLKGSTKNTQILEQWLDKAYEYFSSLGGDDRWPWMGPDSLARATLVIKETFNSLNGNALPFDDLYLWAEKQDIEITELAISLLLELDDTSDEVIDRLLMVDSERKADLNATIEDLKIRIDENYFWLKELNLSEPEARHYWWVMSDNAEEPRRAERSLIEPAHREIPIDISLRIDKLIKDLGTIDKNISVNEFLFSFPEHEIAVKRLLGNFGPYSEPRENVCDFKHLPLNLQRFQLAMYGMDNFSPQSTDWLRVTLFQGAPRVS
;
A
#
# COMPACT_ATOMS: atom_id res chain seq x y z
N MET A 1 9.11 -6.92 24.41
CA MET A 1 10.33 -6.66 23.61
C MET A 1 10.38 -5.20 23.25
N THR A 2 11.55 -4.61 23.29
CA THR A 2 11.76 -3.23 22.82
C THR A 2 11.97 -3.21 21.31
N VAL A 3 11.76 -2.08 20.63
CA VAL A 3 12.01 -1.92 19.19
C VAL A 3 13.46 -2.30 18.82
N ASN A 4 14.42 -2.01 19.69
CA ASN A 4 15.82 -2.40 19.50
C ASN A 4 16.02 -3.93 19.48
N GLU A 5 15.23 -4.69 20.23
CA GLU A 5 15.28 -6.16 20.21
C GLU A 5 14.75 -6.73 18.89
N HIS A 6 13.73 -6.12 18.30
CA HIS A 6 13.16 -6.54 16.99
C HIS A 6 14.13 -6.28 15.82
N MET A 7 14.80 -5.14 15.83
CA MET A 7 15.80 -4.82 14.80
C MET A 7 17.02 -5.73 14.89
N SER A 8 17.44 -6.08 16.12
CA SER A 8 18.50 -7.07 16.33
C SER A 8 18.08 -8.45 15.83
N GLU A 9 16.81 -8.84 16.01
CA GLU A 9 16.27 -10.10 15.51
C GLU A 9 16.27 -10.13 13.98
N LEU A 10 15.77 -9.09 13.33
CA LEU A 10 15.77 -9.00 11.85
C LEU A 10 17.22 -9.00 11.29
N SER A 11 18.12 -8.24 11.88
CA SER A 11 19.53 -8.24 11.47
C SER A 11 20.17 -9.63 11.60
N ASN A 12 19.94 -10.31 12.73
CA ASN A 12 20.47 -11.66 12.94
C ASN A 12 19.93 -12.67 11.91
N LEU A 13 18.67 -12.52 11.49
CA LEU A 13 18.08 -13.35 10.44
C LEU A 13 18.71 -13.06 9.07
N LEU A 14 18.94 -11.79 8.75
CA LEU A 14 19.58 -11.39 7.48
C LEU A 14 21.05 -11.84 7.42
N ASP A 15 21.76 -11.79 8.53
CA ASP A 15 23.17 -12.17 8.63
C ASP A 15 23.38 -13.70 8.73
N ASN A 16 22.31 -14.49 8.78
CA ASN A 16 22.40 -15.94 8.83
C ASN A 16 22.95 -16.48 7.49
N PRO A 17 24.13 -17.15 7.48
CA PRO A 17 24.77 -17.62 6.26
C PRO A 17 23.98 -18.72 5.51
N ASN A 18 22.98 -19.30 6.14
CA ASN A 18 22.09 -20.28 5.50
C ASN A 18 21.00 -19.61 4.66
N ASN A 19 20.78 -18.31 4.79
CA ASN A 19 19.81 -17.58 4.00
C ASN A 19 20.42 -17.13 2.67
N VAL A 20 19.77 -17.46 1.57
CA VAL A 20 20.17 -17.07 0.23
C VAL A 20 19.29 -15.90 -0.21
N LEU A 21 19.69 -14.70 0.18
CA LEU A 21 18.97 -13.47 -0.13
C LEU A 21 19.39 -12.93 -1.50
N ARG A 22 18.44 -12.38 -2.23
CA ARG A 22 18.75 -11.66 -3.47
C ARG A 22 19.48 -10.35 -3.16
N PRO A 23 20.44 -9.93 -3.99
CA PRO A 23 21.17 -8.68 -3.77
C PRO A 23 20.24 -7.47 -3.89
N ALA A 24 20.55 -6.41 -3.13
CA ALA A 24 19.71 -5.20 -3.07
C ALA A 24 19.54 -4.55 -4.46
N GLU A 25 20.56 -4.57 -5.30
CA GLU A 25 20.51 -4.03 -6.66
C GLU A 25 19.43 -4.70 -7.52
N THR A 26 19.22 -6.00 -7.31
CA THR A 26 18.17 -6.76 -7.99
C THR A 26 16.80 -6.46 -7.39
N VAL A 27 16.69 -6.61 -6.07
CA VAL A 27 15.39 -6.55 -5.37
C VAL A 27 14.82 -5.15 -5.38
N MET A 28 15.67 -4.11 -5.22
CA MET A 28 15.23 -2.73 -5.12
C MET A 28 14.97 -2.07 -6.48
N ASN A 29 15.08 -2.81 -7.57
CA ASN A 29 14.55 -2.38 -8.86
C ASN A 29 13.01 -2.46 -8.84
N PRO A 30 12.24 -1.43 -9.27
CA PRO A 30 10.78 -1.43 -9.27
C PRO A 30 10.16 -2.59 -10.01
N THR A 31 10.78 -2.98 -11.11
CA THR A 31 10.29 -4.10 -11.91
C THR A 31 10.45 -5.43 -11.18
N SER A 32 11.49 -5.58 -10.37
CA SER A 32 11.77 -6.80 -9.59
C SER A 32 10.97 -6.90 -8.28
N LEU A 33 10.63 -5.74 -7.68
CA LEU A 33 9.75 -5.71 -6.50
C LEU A 33 8.28 -5.81 -6.87
N GLY A 34 7.94 -5.43 -8.10
CA GLY A 34 6.57 -5.35 -8.55
C GLY A 34 5.98 -6.72 -8.77
N ALA A 35 5.33 -7.29 -7.78
CA ALA A 35 4.52 -8.46 -7.99
C ALA A 35 3.46 -8.20 -9.05
N VAL A 36 3.19 -9.21 -9.85
CA VAL A 36 2.06 -9.20 -10.78
C VAL A 36 0.75 -9.59 -10.10
N ARG A 37 0.85 -10.00 -8.84
CA ARG A 37 -0.27 -10.27 -7.94
C ARG A 37 0.15 -10.03 -6.49
N MET A 38 -0.81 -9.70 -5.64
CA MET A 38 -0.57 -9.59 -4.21
C MET A 38 -0.29 -10.96 -3.58
N THR A 39 0.58 -10.96 -2.57
CA THR A 39 0.96 -12.15 -1.81
C THR A 39 0.42 -12.07 -0.38
N ARG A 40 0.67 -13.13 0.41
CA ARG A 40 0.37 -13.13 1.85
C ARG A 40 1.03 -11.99 2.62
N PHE A 41 2.10 -11.40 2.12
CA PHE A 41 2.84 -10.30 2.73
C PHE A 41 2.24 -8.92 2.40
N SER A 42 1.28 -8.84 1.49
CA SER A 42 0.57 -7.60 1.20
C SER A 42 -0.26 -7.18 2.42
N PHE A 43 -0.16 -5.93 2.83
CA PHE A 43 -0.78 -5.46 4.08
C PHE A 43 -2.30 -5.65 4.12
N SER A 44 -3.01 -5.38 3.01
CA SER A 44 -4.47 -5.59 2.96
C SER A 44 -4.84 -7.06 3.11
N ARG A 45 -4.12 -7.96 2.45
CA ARG A 45 -4.37 -9.40 2.53
C ARG A 45 -3.98 -9.97 3.90
N SER A 46 -2.87 -9.50 4.47
CA SER A 46 -2.46 -9.85 5.85
C SER A 46 -3.53 -9.46 6.86
N MET A 47 -4.10 -8.25 6.75
CA MET A 47 -5.17 -7.79 7.63
C MET A 47 -6.41 -8.69 7.54
N ILE A 48 -6.93 -8.95 6.34
CA ILE A 48 -8.09 -9.83 6.14
C ILE A 48 -7.81 -11.24 6.68
N ARG A 49 -6.63 -11.80 6.37
CA ARG A 49 -6.25 -13.15 6.83
C ARG A 49 -6.22 -13.23 8.35
N ARG A 50 -5.67 -12.23 9.03
CA ARG A 50 -5.68 -12.17 10.49
C ARG A 50 -7.10 -12.10 11.05
N ALA A 51 -7.95 -11.26 10.48
CA ALA A 51 -9.35 -11.16 10.89
C ALA A 51 -10.06 -12.52 10.80
N PHE A 52 -9.82 -13.30 9.73
CA PHE A 52 -10.39 -14.64 9.58
C PHE A 52 -9.78 -15.67 10.53
N LEU A 53 -8.46 -15.74 10.63
CA LEU A 53 -7.77 -16.72 11.47
C LEU A 53 -8.08 -16.52 12.95
N ASN A 54 -8.15 -15.28 13.39
CA ASN A 54 -8.43 -14.93 14.78
C ASN A 54 -9.93 -14.71 15.03
N LYS A 55 -10.78 -15.03 14.05
CA LYS A 55 -12.24 -15.00 14.15
C LYS A 55 -12.75 -13.65 14.67
N TRP A 56 -12.30 -12.57 14.07
CA TRP A 56 -12.83 -11.26 14.39
C TRP A 56 -14.33 -11.21 14.07
N GLU A 57 -15.12 -10.72 15.02
CA GLU A 57 -16.53 -10.50 14.83
C GLU A 57 -16.74 -9.06 14.38
N ILE A 58 -17.27 -8.90 13.19
CA ILE A 58 -17.51 -7.59 12.58
C ILE A 58 -18.99 -7.56 12.18
N GLU A 59 -19.76 -6.70 12.82
CA GLU A 59 -21.20 -6.59 12.60
C GLU A 59 -21.61 -5.16 12.28
N ARG A 60 -22.60 -5.01 11.43
CA ARG A 60 -23.27 -3.75 11.20
C ARG A 60 -24.19 -3.46 12.38
N HIS A 61 -23.80 -2.54 13.25
CA HIS A 61 -24.51 -2.27 14.51
C HIS A 61 -25.67 -1.30 14.33
N THR A 62 -25.46 -0.19 13.61
CA THR A 62 -26.50 0.85 13.42
C THR A 62 -26.43 1.42 12.01
N VAL A 63 -27.59 1.63 11.39
CA VAL A 63 -27.74 2.38 10.16
C VAL A 63 -28.81 3.44 10.39
N ASN A 64 -28.44 4.69 10.36
CA ASN A 64 -29.33 5.83 10.51
C ASN A 64 -29.12 6.77 9.32
N PHE A 65 -29.71 6.40 8.19
CA PHE A 65 -29.70 7.17 6.95
C PHE A 65 -31.09 7.69 6.63
N ASP A 66 -31.17 8.93 6.14
CA ASP A 66 -32.37 9.45 5.48
C ASP A 66 -32.57 8.82 4.07
N GLU A 67 -33.64 9.21 3.37
CA GLU A 67 -33.96 8.69 2.04
C GLU A 67 -32.85 8.96 0.99
N LEU A 68 -31.99 9.95 1.21
CA LEU A 68 -30.86 10.32 0.36
C LEU A 68 -29.55 9.68 0.83
N GLY A 69 -29.60 8.80 1.83
CA GLY A 69 -28.42 8.15 2.40
C GLY A 69 -27.53 9.10 3.21
N ARG A 70 -28.10 10.16 3.81
CA ARG A 70 -27.41 11.07 4.72
C ARG A 70 -27.63 10.63 6.16
N GLY A 71 -26.61 10.75 6.98
CA GLY A 71 -26.66 10.34 8.39
C GLY A 71 -25.40 9.61 8.81
N HIS A 72 -25.55 8.49 9.50
CA HIS A 72 -24.39 7.71 9.94
C HIS A 72 -24.65 6.21 9.92
N ILE A 73 -23.57 5.46 9.84
CA ILE A 73 -23.52 4.01 9.99
C ILE A 73 -22.41 3.65 10.96
N VAL A 74 -22.69 2.65 11.82
CA VAL A 74 -21.72 2.13 12.80
C VAL A 74 -21.52 0.64 12.58
N TYR A 75 -20.27 0.24 12.43
CA TYR A 75 -19.83 -1.15 12.54
C TYR A 75 -19.18 -1.36 13.88
N ARG A 76 -19.51 -2.48 14.52
CA ARG A 76 -18.90 -2.94 15.76
C ARG A 76 -17.94 -4.07 15.44
N ILE A 77 -16.72 -4.00 15.97
CA ILE A 77 -15.66 -4.96 15.71
C ILE A 77 -15.16 -5.49 17.05
N PHE A 78 -15.25 -6.79 17.25
CA PHE A 78 -14.62 -7.46 18.38
C PHE A 78 -13.44 -8.28 17.84
N ALA A 79 -12.23 -7.87 18.20
CA ALA A 79 -10.98 -8.42 17.68
C ALA A 79 -10.01 -8.73 18.83
N GLU A 80 -9.68 -10.01 19.02
CA GLU A 80 -8.66 -10.48 19.98
C GLU A 80 -8.82 -9.88 21.39
N GLY A 81 -10.07 -9.85 21.88
CA GLY A 81 -10.40 -9.33 23.21
C GLY A 81 -10.52 -7.80 23.30
N LYS A 82 -10.47 -7.08 22.18
CA LYS A 82 -10.67 -5.63 22.11
C LYS A 82 -11.90 -5.29 21.29
N LEU A 83 -12.54 -4.21 21.70
CA LEU A 83 -13.71 -3.65 21.03
C LEU A 83 -13.30 -2.41 20.23
N PHE A 84 -13.79 -2.33 19.00
CA PHE A 84 -13.66 -1.15 18.14
C PHE A 84 -15.01 -0.81 17.51
N HIS A 85 -15.13 0.45 17.12
CA HIS A 85 -16.24 0.93 16.30
C HIS A 85 -15.72 1.68 15.09
N PHE A 86 -16.26 1.36 13.93
CA PHE A 86 -16.05 2.16 12.72
C PHE A 86 -17.31 2.95 12.45
N VAL A 87 -17.20 4.27 12.52
CA VAL A 87 -18.33 5.18 12.36
C VAL A 87 -18.14 6.00 11.10
N ALA A 88 -19.09 5.95 10.18
CA ALA A 88 -19.08 6.78 8.98
C ALA A 88 -20.27 7.75 8.98
N PHE A 89 -19.98 8.98 8.65
CA PHE A 89 -20.94 10.07 8.53
C PHE A 89 -21.06 10.47 7.07
N THR A 90 -22.30 10.55 6.59
CA THR A 90 -22.61 11.02 5.24
C THR A 90 -23.36 12.34 5.33
N SER A 91 -22.89 13.32 4.58
CA SER A 91 -23.47 14.66 4.54
C SER A 91 -23.80 15.09 3.11
N ALA A 92 -24.69 16.06 2.97
CA ALA A 92 -24.90 16.71 1.69
C ALA A 92 -23.72 17.65 1.41
N ILE A 93 -23.17 17.56 0.22
CA ILE A 93 -22.32 18.59 -0.34
C ILE A 93 -23.02 19.22 -1.54
N ASP A 94 -22.63 20.42 -1.89
CA ASP A 94 -23.12 21.07 -3.10
C ASP A 94 -22.75 20.21 -4.33
N GLU A 95 -23.72 19.91 -5.19
CA GLU A 95 -23.50 19.09 -6.38
C GLU A 95 -22.40 19.66 -7.29
N SER A 96 -22.24 20.97 -7.33
CA SER A 96 -21.17 21.64 -8.10
C SER A 96 -19.77 21.37 -7.58
N LEU A 97 -19.65 20.94 -6.31
CA LEU A 97 -18.38 20.58 -5.66
C LEU A 97 -18.11 19.06 -5.70
N HIS A 98 -19.08 18.28 -6.17
CA HIS A 98 -18.88 16.85 -6.38
C HIS A 98 -17.83 16.61 -7.47
N THR A 99 -16.84 15.82 -7.16
CA THR A 99 -15.77 15.50 -8.08
C THR A 99 -15.32 14.05 -7.93
N ASP A 100 -14.98 13.44 -9.05
CA ASP A 100 -14.33 12.13 -9.10
C ASP A 100 -12.79 12.27 -8.97
N ARG A 101 -12.32 13.43 -8.54
CA ARG A 101 -10.89 13.69 -8.33
C ARG A 101 -10.36 12.88 -7.16
N VAL A 102 -9.13 12.47 -7.28
CA VAL A 102 -8.38 11.79 -6.20
C VAL A 102 -8.18 12.70 -5.01
N ILE A 103 -8.03 14.00 -5.26
CA ILE A 103 -7.93 15.02 -4.23
C ILE A 103 -9.09 15.99 -4.43
N ALA A 104 -9.96 16.01 -3.44
CA ALA A 104 -11.12 16.89 -3.37
C ALA A 104 -10.99 17.85 -2.19
N ASP A 105 -11.65 18.98 -2.26
CA ASP A 105 -11.69 19.96 -1.17
C ASP A 105 -12.84 19.66 -0.20
N VAL A 106 -13.86 18.92 -0.65
CA VAL A 106 -15.03 18.55 0.14
C VAL A 106 -15.29 17.05 0.06
N TRP A 107 -15.91 16.51 1.10
CA TRP A 107 -16.13 15.08 1.26
C TRP A 107 -17.57 14.82 1.66
N ASP A 108 -18.25 13.95 0.92
CA ASP A 108 -19.61 13.55 1.24
C ASP A 108 -19.67 12.39 2.25
N VAL A 109 -18.55 11.70 2.44
CA VAL A 109 -18.41 10.65 3.45
C VAL A 109 -17.13 10.85 4.24
N THR A 110 -17.26 10.90 5.56
CA THR A 110 -16.12 10.93 6.50
C THR A 110 -16.30 9.84 7.54
N ALA A 111 -15.22 9.25 8.02
CA ALA A 111 -15.32 8.17 8.99
C ALA A 111 -14.15 8.15 9.97
N ALA A 112 -14.36 7.46 11.07
CA ALA A 112 -13.36 7.23 12.10
C ALA A 112 -13.38 5.76 12.58
N LEU A 113 -12.20 5.22 12.87
CA LEU A 113 -12.03 3.98 13.63
C LEU A 113 -11.71 4.33 15.07
N VAL A 114 -12.50 3.84 16.00
CA VAL A 114 -12.46 4.18 17.43
C VAL A 114 -12.24 2.91 18.24
N GLU A 115 -11.33 2.94 19.22
CA GLU A 115 -11.13 1.85 20.20
C GLU A 115 -12.05 2.05 21.41
N GLY A 116 -12.71 0.98 21.85
CA GLY A 116 -13.55 0.95 23.06
C GLY A 116 -15.02 1.23 22.78
N GLU A 117 -15.77 1.48 23.85
CA GLU A 117 -17.22 1.74 23.78
C GLU A 117 -17.53 3.06 23.09
N LEU A 118 -18.62 3.05 22.34
CA LEU A 118 -19.19 4.20 21.66
C LEU A 118 -20.54 4.51 22.30
N ASP A 119 -20.56 5.50 23.19
CA ASP A 119 -21.78 6.05 23.75
C ASP A 119 -22.35 7.19 22.90
N ASP A 120 -23.55 7.64 23.25
CA ASP A 120 -24.26 8.68 22.50
C ASP A 120 -23.52 10.03 22.52
N ASP A 121 -22.86 10.36 23.64
CA ASP A 121 -22.08 11.61 23.78
C ASP A 121 -20.86 11.59 22.86
N LEU A 122 -20.13 10.47 22.81
CA LEU A 122 -19.01 10.33 21.89
C LEU A 122 -19.48 10.31 20.43
N LEU A 123 -20.59 9.65 20.12
CA LEU A 123 -21.14 9.61 18.77
C LEU A 123 -21.48 11.02 18.28
N GLU A 124 -22.15 11.83 19.12
CA GLU A 124 -22.51 13.21 18.76
C GLU A 124 -21.25 14.11 18.64
N PHE A 125 -20.26 13.91 19.49
CA PHE A 125 -18.96 14.57 19.36
C PHE A 125 -18.28 14.22 18.03
N LEU A 126 -18.21 12.93 17.69
CA LEU A 126 -17.59 12.47 16.44
C LEU A 126 -18.32 12.99 15.21
N LYS A 127 -19.64 13.06 15.23
CA LYS A 127 -20.45 13.62 14.16
C LYS A 127 -20.08 15.07 13.81
N ASN A 128 -19.70 15.84 14.82
CA ASN A 128 -19.29 17.24 14.66
C ASN A 128 -17.81 17.42 14.31
N GLU A 129 -16.95 16.53 14.78
CA GLU A 129 -15.50 16.71 14.65
C GLU A 129 -14.86 15.88 13.53
N VAL A 130 -15.36 14.66 13.24
CA VAL A 130 -14.80 13.79 12.18
C VAL A 130 -14.84 14.45 10.79
N PRO A 131 -15.89 15.19 10.39
CA PRO A 131 -15.89 15.90 9.12
C PRO A 131 -14.75 16.92 8.94
N LYS A 132 -14.22 17.46 10.04
CA LYS A 132 -13.09 18.41 10.00
C LYS A 132 -11.75 17.75 9.68
N GLN A 133 -11.67 16.42 9.83
CA GLN A 133 -10.48 15.62 9.52
C GLN A 133 -9.19 16.05 10.27
N GLU A 134 -9.34 16.54 11.50
CA GLU A 134 -8.24 16.98 12.35
C GLU A 134 -8.05 16.01 13.54
N LEU A 135 -7.19 15.01 13.38
CA LEU A 135 -6.97 13.97 14.37
C LEU A 135 -6.53 14.48 15.75
N SER A 136 -5.82 15.60 15.79
CA SER A 136 -5.34 16.21 17.04
C SER A 136 -6.46 16.74 17.94
N ARG A 137 -7.63 17.01 17.38
CA ARG A 137 -8.82 17.49 18.12
C ARG A 137 -9.71 16.37 18.64
N LEU A 138 -9.48 15.15 18.17
CA LEU A 138 -10.34 14.03 18.48
C LEU A 138 -9.90 13.31 19.76
N ASP A 139 -10.85 12.64 20.37
CA ASP A 139 -10.62 11.73 21.49
C ASP A 139 -9.44 10.79 21.18
N PRO A 140 -8.53 10.53 22.15
CA PRO A 140 -7.39 9.63 21.97
C PRO A 140 -7.77 8.22 21.51
N ARG A 141 -9.00 7.78 21.71
CA ARG A 141 -9.52 6.50 21.22
C ARG A 141 -9.71 6.45 19.71
N VAL A 142 -9.76 7.60 19.03
CA VAL A 142 -9.83 7.64 17.56
C VAL A 142 -8.47 7.28 16.99
N LEU A 143 -8.38 6.15 16.30
CA LEU A 143 -7.16 5.58 15.77
C LEU A 143 -6.88 6.03 14.33
N VAL A 144 -7.93 6.07 13.50
CA VAL A 144 -7.84 6.40 12.07
C VAL A 144 -8.99 7.30 11.68
N LEU A 145 -8.66 8.32 10.88
CA LEU A 145 -9.62 9.10 10.11
C LEU A 145 -9.56 8.69 8.64
N THR A 146 -10.73 8.64 8.02
CA THR A 146 -10.84 8.43 6.57
C THR A 146 -11.94 9.29 5.98
N ARG A 147 -11.84 9.56 4.69
CA ARG A 147 -12.79 10.38 3.96
C ARG A 147 -12.86 9.93 2.50
N GLY A 148 -13.96 10.16 1.86
CA GLY A 148 -14.15 9.78 0.46
C GLY A 148 -15.38 10.44 -0.15
N ASN A 149 -15.48 10.30 -1.46
CA ASN A 149 -16.59 10.78 -2.26
C ASN A 149 -17.23 9.64 -3.04
N ARG A 150 -18.52 9.73 -3.22
CA ARG A 150 -19.30 8.86 -4.11
C ARG A 150 -18.81 9.05 -5.54
N SER A 151 -18.78 7.99 -6.31
CA SER A 151 -18.41 8.10 -7.73
C SER A 151 -19.47 8.92 -8.48
N VAL A 152 -19.08 10.05 -9.02
CA VAL A 152 -19.95 10.91 -9.85
C VAL A 152 -20.48 10.17 -11.06
N ARG A 153 -19.72 9.20 -11.59
CA ARG A 153 -20.08 8.46 -12.79
C ARG A 153 -21.02 7.29 -12.55
N PHE A 154 -20.89 6.63 -11.40
CA PHE A 154 -21.48 5.31 -11.20
C PHE A 154 -22.45 5.23 -10.03
N TYR A 155 -22.34 6.09 -9.01
CA TYR A 155 -23.13 5.95 -7.80
C TYR A 155 -24.63 5.97 -8.10
N GLU A 156 -25.14 7.00 -8.75
CA GLU A 156 -26.56 7.11 -9.09
C GLU A 156 -27.02 6.01 -10.06
N TYR A 157 -26.18 5.65 -11.03
CA TYR A 157 -26.48 4.54 -11.92
C TYR A 157 -26.69 3.22 -11.15
N LEU A 158 -25.83 2.93 -10.17
CA LEU A 158 -25.96 1.74 -9.33
C LEU A 158 -27.26 1.77 -8.49
N VAL A 159 -27.57 2.91 -7.89
CA VAL A 159 -28.83 3.10 -7.15
C VAL A 159 -30.03 2.84 -8.06
N GLU A 160 -30.09 3.42 -9.25
CA GLU A 160 -31.19 3.21 -10.20
C GLU A 160 -31.33 1.76 -10.66
N ARG A 161 -30.19 1.08 -10.94
CA ARG A 161 -30.21 -0.32 -11.33
C ARG A 161 -30.83 -1.21 -10.26
N LEU A 162 -30.34 -1.08 -9.01
CA LEU A 162 -30.87 -1.86 -7.90
C LEU A 162 -32.35 -1.50 -7.60
N ALA A 163 -32.72 -0.22 -7.65
CA ALA A 163 -34.09 0.24 -7.47
C ALA A 163 -35.04 -0.34 -8.52
N SER A 164 -34.58 -0.56 -9.75
CA SER A 164 -35.36 -1.18 -10.82
C SER A 164 -35.35 -2.72 -10.78
N GLY A 165 -34.77 -3.34 -9.74
CA GLY A 165 -34.70 -4.80 -9.57
C GLY A 165 -33.65 -5.47 -10.43
N ASN A 166 -32.67 -4.72 -10.96
CA ASN A 166 -31.63 -5.22 -11.86
C ASN A 166 -30.23 -5.06 -11.26
N GLN A 167 -29.33 -5.96 -11.63
CA GLN A 167 -27.90 -5.83 -11.33
C GLN A 167 -27.21 -4.85 -12.31
N PRO A 168 -26.05 -4.28 -11.93
CA PRO A 168 -25.26 -3.45 -12.84
C PRO A 168 -24.85 -4.18 -14.12
N GLU A 169 -24.50 -3.42 -15.16
CA GLU A 169 -24.00 -3.93 -16.44
C GLU A 169 -22.50 -3.67 -16.55
N SER A 170 -21.71 -4.71 -16.78
CA SER A 170 -20.25 -4.62 -16.91
C SER A 170 -19.80 -3.61 -17.97
N LYS A 171 -20.47 -3.58 -19.12
CA LYS A 171 -20.18 -2.63 -20.21
C LYS A 171 -20.30 -1.15 -19.79
N LYS A 172 -21.19 -0.86 -18.83
CA LYS A 172 -21.43 0.51 -18.34
C LYS A 172 -20.35 0.96 -17.35
N LEU A 173 -19.88 0.03 -16.54
CA LEU A 173 -18.87 0.29 -15.51
C LEU A 173 -17.46 0.31 -16.09
N GLY A 174 -17.23 -0.44 -17.18
CA GLY A 174 -15.88 -0.62 -17.72
C GLY A 174 -14.95 -1.21 -16.65
N ASP A 175 -13.78 -0.61 -16.50
CA ASP A 175 -12.75 -1.07 -15.55
C ASP A 175 -12.87 -0.43 -14.16
N ALA A 176 -13.92 0.38 -13.90
CA ALA A 176 -14.09 1.05 -12.62
C ALA A 176 -14.69 0.10 -11.59
N GLY A 177 -13.81 -0.55 -10.83
CA GLY A 177 -14.18 -1.50 -9.77
C GLY A 177 -14.50 -0.86 -8.42
N TYR A 178 -15.05 0.36 -8.35
CA TYR A 178 -15.34 1.03 -7.09
C TYR A 178 -16.66 1.83 -7.12
N ILE A 179 -17.30 1.92 -5.97
CA ILE A 179 -18.51 2.73 -5.75
C ILE A 179 -18.15 4.10 -5.18
N MET A 180 -17.17 4.12 -4.28
CA MET A 180 -16.64 5.32 -3.64
C MET A 180 -15.11 5.37 -3.77
N ARG A 181 -14.58 6.58 -3.79
CA ARG A 181 -13.14 6.85 -3.71
C ARG A 181 -12.80 7.41 -2.35
N SER A 182 -11.76 6.90 -1.77
CA SER A 182 -11.34 7.24 -0.42
C SER A 182 -9.87 7.60 -0.35
N THR A 183 -9.53 8.42 0.62
CA THR A 183 -8.17 8.63 1.11
C THR A 183 -7.91 7.85 2.41
N ALA A 184 -8.66 6.77 2.66
CA ALA A 184 -8.53 5.92 3.84
C ALA A 184 -7.09 5.42 4.05
N PHE A 185 -6.41 5.20 2.95
CA PHE A 185 -4.99 4.91 2.95
C PHE A 185 -4.26 5.91 2.06
N TYR A 186 -3.35 6.67 2.63
CA TYR A 186 -2.53 7.63 1.90
C TYR A 186 -1.11 7.06 1.71
N GLY A 187 -0.51 7.28 0.53
CA GLY A 187 0.75 6.66 0.16
C GLY A 187 1.94 6.94 1.08
N ASN A 188 1.91 8.01 1.87
CA ASN A 188 2.90 8.29 2.89
C ASN A 188 2.60 7.63 4.25
N GLY A 189 1.51 6.88 4.35
CA GLY A 189 1.14 6.06 5.51
C GLY A 189 0.75 6.79 6.79
N LYS A 190 0.84 8.11 6.85
CA LYS A 190 0.66 8.87 8.12
C LYS A 190 -0.60 9.72 8.19
N PHE A 191 -1.34 9.85 7.11
CA PHE A 191 -2.49 10.74 7.08
C PHE A 191 -3.64 10.21 7.95
N GLY A 192 -4.08 11.04 8.91
CA GLY A 192 -5.22 10.73 9.75
C GLY A 192 -5.09 9.50 10.64
N MET A 193 -3.87 9.02 10.93
CA MET A 193 -3.63 7.84 11.74
C MET A 193 -2.72 8.13 12.94
N ARG A 194 -3.06 7.55 14.09
CA ARG A 194 -2.14 7.50 15.24
C ARG A 194 -1.03 6.49 15.00
N SER A 195 0.13 6.72 15.63
CA SER A 195 1.25 5.81 15.52
C SER A 195 0.89 4.42 16.09
N PHE A 196 1.07 3.38 15.29
CA PHE A 196 0.88 2.00 15.72
C PHE A 196 1.91 1.56 16.79
N LEU A 197 3.06 2.24 16.86
CA LEU A 197 4.07 1.99 17.91
C LEU A 197 3.57 2.37 19.31
N GLY A 198 2.54 3.21 19.40
CA GLY A 198 1.89 3.54 20.67
C GLY A 198 0.95 2.44 21.20
N PHE A 199 0.69 1.41 20.42
CA PHE A 199 -0.15 0.31 20.85
C PHE A 199 0.62 -0.61 21.83
N LYS A 200 -0.10 -1.17 22.80
CA LYS A 200 0.46 -2.15 23.74
C LYS A 200 0.78 -3.46 23.00
N ASP A 201 1.69 -4.24 23.59
CA ASP A 201 1.98 -5.59 23.13
C ASP A 201 0.70 -6.39 22.88
N LYS A 202 0.67 -7.13 21.77
CA LYS A 202 -0.47 -7.95 21.32
C LYS A 202 -1.75 -7.18 20.95
N HIS A 203 -1.64 -5.87 20.69
CA HIS A 203 -2.79 -5.15 20.16
C HIS A 203 -3.11 -5.63 18.72
N PRO A 204 -4.37 -5.95 18.39
CA PRO A 204 -4.72 -6.51 17.07
C PRO A 204 -4.36 -5.60 15.88
N LEU A 205 -4.24 -4.29 16.13
CA LEU A 205 -3.90 -3.28 15.11
C LEU A 205 -2.46 -2.76 15.22
N SER A 206 -1.58 -3.45 15.93
CA SER A 206 -0.20 -2.99 16.19
C SER A 206 0.73 -3.07 14.97
N ALA A 207 0.41 -3.86 13.96
CA ALA A 207 1.23 -3.94 12.75
C ALA A 207 1.03 -2.71 11.83
N PRO A 208 2.04 -2.36 11.01
CA PRO A 208 1.93 -1.25 10.08
C PRO A 208 0.68 -1.33 9.21
N TYR A 209 0.03 -0.21 8.99
CA TYR A 209 -1.16 -0.04 8.13
C TYR A 209 -2.39 -0.87 8.49
N ARG A 210 -2.35 -1.75 9.49
CA ARG A 210 -3.47 -2.64 9.81
C ARG A 210 -4.74 -1.89 10.17
N ALA A 211 -4.64 -0.86 11.02
CA ALA A 211 -5.78 -0.01 11.37
C ALA A 211 -6.36 0.71 10.14
N GLN A 212 -5.49 1.20 9.27
CA GLN A 212 -5.90 1.89 8.05
C GLN A 212 -6.58 0.94 7.06
N PHE A 213 -6.05 -0.27 6.89
CA PHE A 213 -6.67 -1.26 6.00
C PHE A 213 -7.98 -1.81 6.57
N LEU A 214 -8.11 -1.93 7.89
CA LEU A 214 -9.40 -2.23 8.53
C LEU A 214 -10.41 -1.11 8.23
N ALA A 215 -10.03 0.14 8.43
CA ALA A 215 -10.88 1.29 8.11
C ALA A 215 -11.24 1.33 6.61
N ALA A 216 -10.30 1.03 5.72
CA ALA A 216 -10.53 0.99 4.28
C ALA A 216 -11.50 -0.15 3.89
N TRP A 217 -11.37 -1.32 4.48
CA TRP A 217 -12.30 -2.42 4.23
C TRP A 217 -13.73 -2.08 4.68
N LEU A 218 -13.87 -1.50 5.87
CA LEU A 218 -15.18 -1.08 6.37
C LEU A 218 -15.75 0.11 5.59
N PHE A 219 -14.93 1.01 5.11
CA PHE A 219 -15.38 2.09 4.22
C PHE A 219 -15.92 1.55 2.88
N ARG A 220 -15.33 0.48 2.36
CA ARG A 220 -15.91 -0.26 1.24
C ARG A 220 -17.30 -0.79 1.57
N GLU A 221 -17.51 -1.36 2.76
CA GLU A 221 -18.84 -1.83 3.19
C GLU A 221 -19.86 -0.68 3.27
N VAL A 222 -19.45 0.48 3.81
CA VAL A 222 -20.28 1.70 3.80
C VAL A 222 -20.74 2.05 2.39
N SER A 223 -19.87 1.86 1.39
CA SER A 223 -20.24 2.16 0.00
C SER A 223 -21.36 1.28 -0.53
N TYR A 224 -21.38 -0.01 -0.20
CA TYR A 224 -22.48 -0.92 -0.53
C TYR A 224 -23.76 -0.55 0.21
N GLU A 225 -23.67 -0.38 1.53
CA GLU A 225 -24.82 -0.04 2.36
C GLU A 225 -25.50 1.25 1.89
N SER A 226 -24.72 2.25 1.52
CA SER A 226 -25.22 3.52 1.01
C SER A 226 -26.03 3.36 -0.28
N VAL A 227 -25.50 2.61 -1.26
CA VAL A 227 -26.20 2.35 -2.53
C VAL A 227 -27.47 1.53 -2.32
N GLU A 228 -27.37 0.42 -1.57
CA GLU A 228 -28.50 -0.48 -1.30
C GLU A 228 -29.60 0.22 -0.50
N HIS A 229 -29.23 1.09 0.45
CA HIS A 229 -30.18 1.91 1.21
C HIS A 229 -30.92 2.90 0.30
N CYS A 230 -30.19 3.69 -0.49
CA CYS A 230 -30.78 4.65 -1.42
C CYS A 230 -31.68 3.97 -2.46
N ALA A 231 -31.30 2.79 -2.95
CA ALA A 231 -32.12 2.01 -3.87
C ALA A 231 -33.43 1.57 -3.21
N LYS A 232 -33.39 1.09 -1.96
CA LYS A 232 -34.58 0.70 -1.20
C LYS A 232 -35.49 1.89 -0.84
N ALA A 233 -34.91 3.06 -0.56
CA ALA A 233 -35.66 4.29 -0.34
C ALA A 233 -36.42 4.72 -1.61
N LYS A 234 -35.82 4.60 -2.79
CA LYS A 234 -36.49 4.84 -4.08
C LYS A 234 -37.53 3.79 -4.41
N ASN A 235 -37.28 2.52 -4.10
CA ASN A 235 -38.21 1.43 -4.35
C ASN A 235 -38.05 0.33 -3.28
N PRO A 236 -39.08 0.08 -2.45
CA PRO A 236 -39.01 -0.97 -1.43
C PRO A 236 -38.75 -2.39 -1.97
N ARG A 237 -38.94 -2.61 -3.28
CA ARG A 237 -38.66 -3.87 -3.97
C ARG A 237 -37.25 -3.91 -4.59
N ALA A 238 -36.40 -2.91 -4.31
CA ALA A 238 -35.03 -2.88 -4.78
C ALA A 238 -34.27 -4.16 -4.37
N VAL A 239 -33.41 -4.60 -5.24
CA VAL A 239 -32.54 -5.76 -4.98
C VAL A 239 -31.20 -5.31 -4.38
N ALA A 240 -30.56 -6.17 -3.60
CA ALA A 240 -29.18 -5.99 -3.17
C ALA A 240 -28.20 -6.42 -4.27
N PHE A 241 -26.94 -6.06 -4.15
CA PHE A 241 -25.89 -6.61 -5.00
C PHE A 241 -25.82 -8.15 -4.83
N ASN A 242 -25.75 -8.86 -5.95
CA ASN A 242 -25.50 -10.30 -5.92
C ASN A 242 -24.04 -10.59 -5.53
N SER A 243 -23.70 -11.87 -5.38
CA SER A 243 -22.35 -12.30 -4.95
C SER A 243 -21.25 -11.90 -5.94
N GLU A 244 -21.55 -11.84 -7.24
CA GLU A 244 -20.61 -11.41 -8.28
C GLU A 244 -20.24 -9.93 -8.10
N TRP A 245 -21.25 -9.06 -8.07
CA TRP A 245 -21.03 -7.61 -7.90
C TRP A 245 -20.49 -7.26 -6.51
N SER A 246 -20.89 -8.00 -5.47
CA SER A 246 -20.32 -7.85 -4.12
C SER A 246 -18.83 -8.19 -4.05
N ARG A 247 -18.31 -8.99 -4.97
CA ARG A 247 -16.88 -9.25 -5.11
C ARG A 247 -16.19 -8.28 -6.07
N PHE A 248 -16.92 -7.81 -7.09
CA PHE A 248 -16.36 -6.94 -8.11
C PHE A 248 -15.95 -5.57 -7.56
N PHE A 249 -16.77 -4.97 -6.70
CA PHE A 249 -16.44 -3.64 -6.19
C PHE A 249 -15.44 -3.69 -5.03
N GLY A 250 -14.39 -2.89 -5.17
CA GLY A 250 -13.46 -2.53 -4.12
C GLY A 250 -13.68 -1.09 -3.66
N LEU A 251 -12.69 -0.54 -2.99
CA LEU A 251 -12.60 0.87 -2.60
C LEU A 251 -11.60 1.57 -3.50
N GLY A 252 -12.04 2.58 -4.27
CA GLY A 252 -11.15 3.42 -5.06
C GLY A 252 -10.21 4.19 -4.12
N ASN A 253 -8.95 4.25 -4.46
CA ASN A 253 -7.95 4.87 -3.62
C ASN A 253 -6.96 5.72 -4.40
N ALA A 254 -6.51 6.80 -3.75
CA ALA A 254 -5.57 7.77 -4.29
C ALA A 254 -4.09 7.39 -4.10
N THR A 255 -3.78 6.20 -3.60
CA THR A 255 -2.43 5.83 -3.16
C THR A 255 -1.42 5.69 -4.29
N GLY A 256 -1.87 5.64 -5.54
CA GLY A 256 -1.06 5.26 -6.69
C GLY A 256 0.27 6.00 -6.82
N LEU A 257 0.36 7.24 -6.38
CA LEU A 257 1.53 8.09 -6.62
C LEU A 257 2.31 8.46 -5.35
N GLY A 258 1.94 7.88 -4.21
CA GLY A 258 2.59 8.18 -2.94
C GLY A 258 3.81 7.31 -2.62
N LEU A 259 4.18 6.33 -3.47
CA LEU A 259 5.24 5.38 -3.14
C LEU A 259 6.60 6.05 -2.97
N ILE A 260 7.01 6.93 -3.88
CA ILE A 260 8.31 7.59 -3.80
C ILE A 260 8.40 8.43 -2.52
N PRO A 261 7.47 9.37 -2.25
CA PRO A 261 7.48 10.09 -0.98
C PRO A 261 7.43 9.17 0.24
N TRP A 262 6.68 8.05 0.15
CA TRP A 262 6.61 7.08 1.24
C TRP A 262 7.96 6.39 1.46
N ALA A 263 8.59 5.86 0.44
CA ALA A 263 9.87 5.18 0.52
C ALA A 263 10.97 6.08 1.11
N ILE A 264 10.94 7.36 0.73
CA ILE A 264 11.87 8.36 1.26
C ILE A 264 11.63 8.62 2.76
N LYS A 265 10.37 8.63 3.20
CA LYS A 265 10.00 8.95 4.60
C LYS A 265 10.05 7.76 5.53
N HIS A 266 9.97 6.54 4.99
CA HIS A 266 9.85 5.30 5.76
C HIS A 266 10.85 4.23 5.30
N PRO A 267 12.15 4.52 5.21
CA PRO A 267 13.14 3.58 4.70
C PRO A 267 13.29 2.33 5.58
N GLU A 268 13.06 2.45 6.90
CA GLU A 268 13.12 1.28 7.81
C GLU A 268 11.96 0.32 7.60
N GLU A 269 10.74 0.84 7.44
CA GLU A 269 9.56 0.02 7.14
C GLU A 269 9.70 -0.68 5.79
N LEU A 270 10.26 0.03 4.79
CA LEU A 270 10.56 -0.53 3.48
C LEU A 270 11.58 -1.67 3.60
N ASN A 271 12.70 -1.41 4.29
CA ASN A 271 13.72 -2.43 4.53
C ASN A 271 13.13 -3.65 5.25
N ALA A 272 12.35 -3.46 6.30
CA ALA A 272 11.77 -4.55 7.07
C ALA A 272 10.83 -5.39 6.18
N TRP A 273 9.95 -4.76 5.42
CA TRP A 273 9.02 -5.47 4.55
C TRP A 273 9.73 -6.27 3.46
N VAL A 274 10.70 -5.67 2.78
CA VAL A 274 11.48 -6.35 1.74
C VAL A 274 12.31 -7.48 2.35
N SER A 275 12.96 -7.24 3.49
CA SER A 275 13.75 -8.25 4.19
C SER A 275 12.93 -9.49 4.55
N ILE A 276 11.73 -9.31 5.07
CA ILE A 276 10.83 -10.43 5.42
C ILE A 276 10.42 -11.20 4.16
N ARG A 277 10.13 -10.51 3.08
CA ARG A 277 9.81 -11.14 1.79
C ARG A 277 10.99 -11.98 1.25
N GLU A 278 12.20 -11.46 1.31
CA GLU A 278 13.41 -12.16 0.87
C GLU A 278 13.78 -13.33 1.79
N LEU A 279 13.61 -13.19 3.09
CA LEU A 279 13.78 -14.29 4.06
C LEU A 279 12.76 -15.41 3.80
N ALA A 280 11.51 -15.07 3.54
CA ALA A 280 10.47 -16.04 3.20
C ALA A 280 10.79 -16.76 1.88
N LEU A 281 11.27 -16.03 0.87
CA LEU A 281 11.70 -16.64 -0.39
C LEU A 281 12.88 -17.59 -0.16
N SER A 282 13.88 -17.19 0.61
CA SER A 282 15.01 -18.05 0.98
C SER A 282 14.57 -19.31 1.71
N HIS A 283 13.65 -19.18 2.66
CA HIS A 283 13.06 -20.32 3.36
C HIS A 283 12.37 -21.28 2.38
N VAL A 284 11.50 -20.77 1.51
CA VAL A 284 10.78 -21.61 0.53
C VAL A 284 11.74 -22.33 -0.41
N ARG A 285 12.80 -21.66 -0.88
CA ARG A 285 13.84 -22.28 -1.71
C ARG A 285 14.54 -23.43 -1.02
N SER A 286 14.67 -23.39 0.32
CA SER A 286 15.28 -24.47 1.11
C SER A 286 14.35 -25.66 1.38
N LEU A 287 13.04 -25.56 1.06
CA LEU A 287 12.08 -26.62 1.30
C LEU A 287 12.33 -27.81 0.40
N LYS A 288 12.29 -28.99 0.99
CA LYS A 288 12.28 -30.26 0.23
C LYS A 288 10.90 -30.49 -0.39
N GLY A 289 10.89 -31.16 -1.52
CA GLY A 289 9.67 -31.66 -2.13
C GLY A 289 8.92 -32.58 -1.15
N SER A 290 7.70 -32.19 -0.80
CA SER A 290 6.76 -33.02 -0.04
C SER A 290 5.41 -32.99 -0.71
N THR A 291 4.63 -34.04 -0.59
CA THR A 291 3.29 -34.10 -1.16
C THR A 291 2.43 -32.91 -0.76
N LYS A 292 2.54 -32.47 0.50
CA LYS A 292 1.80 -31.31 1.02
C LYS A 292 2.21 -30.00 0.31
N ASN A 293 3.51 -29.70 0.27
CA ASN A 293 4.00 -28.45 -0.33
C ASN A 293 3.76 -28.41 -1.84
N THR A 294 3.96 -29.54 -2.50
CA THR A 294 3.65 -29.69 -3.93
C THR A 294 2.18 -29.39 -4.21
N GLN A 295 1.25 -30.01 -3.48
CA GLN A 295 -0.18 -29.78 -3.64
C GLN A 295 -0.58 -28.33 -3.35
N ILE A 296 0.04 -27.71 -2.35
CA ILE A 296 -0.23 -26.28 -2.06
C ILE A 296 0.18 -25.41 -3.25
N LEU A 297 1.38 -25.61 -3.81
CA LEU A 297 1.83 -24.84 -4.96
C LEU A 297 0.94 -25.06 -6.19
N GLU A 298 0.59 -26.32 -6.48
CA GLU A 298 -0.34 -26.65 -7.57
C GLU A 298 -1.68 -25.93 -7.42
N GLN A 299 -2.26 -25.91 -6.21
CA GLN A 299 -3.50 -25.20 -5.94
C GLN A 299 -3.36 -23.68 -6.16
N TRP A 300 -2.22 -23.08 -5.80
CA TRP A 300 -2.00 -21.67 -6.05
C TRP A 300 -1.78 -21.36 -7.52
N LEU A 301 -1.12 -22.25 -8.26
CA LEU A 301 -0.99 -22.14 -9.71
C LEU A 301 -2.37 -22.19 -10.40
N ASP A 302 -3.24 -23.14 -10.00
CA ASP A 302 -4.59 -23.24 -10.54
C ASP A 302 -5.43 -22.00 -10.24
N LYS A 303 -5.42 -21.52 -9.01
CA LYS A 303 -6.11 -20.27 -8.62
C LYS A 303 -5.59 -19.05 -9.36
N ALA A 304 -4.28 -18.96 -9.59
CA ALA A 304 -3.69 -17.86 -10.33
C ALA A 304 -4.11 -17.90 -11.81
N TYR A 305 -4.11 -19.09 -12.41
CA TYR A 305 -4.59 -19.28 -13.77
C TYR A 305 -6.07 -18.88 -13.94
N GLU A 306 -6.92 -19.36 -13.04
CA GLU A 306 -8.35 -19.01 -13.03
C GLU A 306 -8.55 -17.49 -12.86
N TYR A 307 -7.80 -16.88 -11.95
CA TYR A 307 -7.88 -15.45 -11.71
C TYR A 307 -7.50 -14.63 -12.95
N PHE A 308 -6.34 -14.89 -13.54
CA PHE A 308 -5.90 -14.14 -14.72
C PHE A 308 -6.80 -14.40 -15.94
N SER A 309 -7.25 -15.64 -16.14
CA SER A 309 -8.19 -15.97 -17.20
C SER A 309 -9.53 -15.27 -17.07
N SER A 310 -9.97 -14.99 -15.83
CA SER A 310 -11.21 -14.25 -15.56
C SER A 310 -11.13 -12.76 -15.86
N LEU A 311 -9.92 -12.19 -15.86
CA LEU A 311 -9.72 -10.76 -16.14
C LEU A 311 -9.76 -10.47 -17.66
N GLY A 312 -9.21 -11.37 -18.49
CA GLY A 312 -9.18 -11.29 -19.95
C GLY A 312 -8.45 -10.06 -20.53
N GLY A 313 -7.91 -10.23 -21.72
CA GLY A 313 -7.35 -9.15 -22.53
C GLY A 313 -5.99 -8.62 -22.09
N ASP A 314 -5.11 -8.39 -23.06
CA ASP A 314 -3.77 -7.83 -22.83
C ASP A 314 -3.65 -6.36 -23.30
N ASP A 315 -4.58 -5.89 -24.11
CA ASP A 315 -4.43 -4.67 -24.92
C ASP A 315 -4.25 -3.39 -24.11
N ARG A 316 -4.70 -3.41 -22.85
CA ARG A 316 -4.68 -2.23 -21.96
C ARG A 316 -3.61 -2.29 -20.88
N TRP A 317 -2.86 -3.37 -20.84
CA TRP A 317 -1.86 -3.58 -19.81
C TRP A 317 -0.49 -3.11 -20.31
N PRO A 318 0.16 -2.21 -19.58
CA PRO A 318 1.46 -1.65 -19.99
C PRO A 318 2.64 -2.58 -19.71
N TRP A 319 2.40 -3.69 -19.06
CA TRP A 319 3.29 -4.83 -18.88
C TRP A 319 2.56 -6.10 -19.33
N MET A 320 3.06 -7.27 -18.94
CA MET A 320 2.41 -8.54 -19.26
C MET A 320 0.95 -8.55 -18.77
N GLY A 321 0.01 -8.63 -19.68
CA GLY A 321 -1.41 -8.59 -19.38
C GLY A 321 -1.98 -9.92 -18.85
N PRO A 322 -3.27 -9.94 -18.44
CA PRO A 322 -3.89 -11.10 -17.83
C PRO A 322 -3.82 -12.38 -18.66
N ASP A 323 -4.07 -12.32 -19.97
CA ASP A 323 -3.99 -13.51 -20.84
C ASP A 323 -2.56 -14.04 -20.93
N SER A 324 -1.57 -13.16 -20.96
CA SER A 324 -0.15 -13.53 -20.96
C SER A 324 0.26 -14.08 -19.60
N LEU A 325 -0.22 -13.52 -18.50
CA LEU A 325 0.02 -14.06 -17.14
C LEU A 325 -0.65 -15.41 -16.94
N ALA A 326 -1.84 -15.63 -17.50
CA ALA A 326 -2.50 -16.94 -17.48
C ALA A 326 -1.64 -17.98 -18.21
N ARG A 327 -1.14 -17.65 -19.43
CA ARG A 327 -0.23 -18.56 -20.17
C ARG A 327 1.07 -18.81 -19.41
N ALA A 328 1.69 -17.76 -18.83
CA ALA A 328 2.89 -17.88 -18.02
C ALA A 328 2.66 -18.79 -16.80
N THR A 329 1.51 -18.71 -16.17
CA THR A 329 1.13 -19.58 -15.04
C THR A 329 1.10 -21.06 -15.46
N LEU A 330 0.58 -21.38 -16.65
CA LEU A 330 0.62 -22.76 -17.18
C LEU A 330 2.06 -23.21 -17.42
N VAL A 331 2.90 -22.38 -18.01
CA VAL A 331 4.32 -22.71 -18.24
C VAL A 331 5.05 -22.95 -16.92
N ILE A 332 4.81 -22.12 -15.90
CA ILE A 332 5.36 -22.33 -14.55
C ILE A 332 4.87 -23.68 -13.99
N LYS A 333 3.60 -24.02 -14.15
CA LYS A 333 3.02 -25.28 -13.69
C LYS A 333 3.65 -26.49 -14.39
N GLU A 334 3.78 -26.46 -15.71
CA GLU A 334 4.42 -27.52 -16.49
C GLU A 334 5.88 -27.70 -16.09
N THR A 335 6.61 -26.61 -15.92
CA THR A 335 8.00 -26.65 -15.45
C THR A 335 8.08 -27.26 -14.06
N PHE A 336 7.27 -26.80 -13.12
CA PHE A 336 7.27 -27.35 -11.76
C PHE A 336 6.97 -28.85 -11.76
N ASN A 337 6.01 -29.32 -12.55
CA ASN A 337 5.72 -30.74 -12.69
C ASN A 337 6.93 -31.55 -13.16
N SER A 338 7.76 -30.99 -14.04
CA SER A 338 9.00 -31.62 -14.49
C SER A 338 10.09 -31.67 -13.42
N LEU A 339 10.05 -30.78 -12.44
CA LEU A 339 11.02 -30.65 -11.35
C LEU A 339 10.61 -31.37 -10.06
N ASN A 340 9.38 -31.88 -9.99
CA ASN A 340 8.77 -32.42 -8.76
C ASN A 340 9.49 -33.66 -8.17
N GLY A 341 10.41 -34.26 -8.89
CA GLY A 341 11.25 -35.37 -8.38
C GLY A 341 12.59 -34.93 -7.82
N ASN A 342 12.93 -33.67 -7.90
CA ASN A 342 14.21 -33.12 -7.48
C ASN A 342 14.32 -32.97 -5.95
N ALA A 343 15.54 -32.85 -5.44
CA ALA A 343 15.79 -32.68 -4.00
C ALA A 343 15.25 -31.34 -3.47
N LEU A 344 15.37 -30.27 -4.25
CA LEU A 344 14.92 -28.90 -3.93
C LEU A 344 14.08 -28.32 -5.08
N PRO A 345 12.87 -28.84 -5.32
CA PRO A 345 12.10 -28.49 -6.52
C PRO A 345 11.67 -27.02 -6.55
N PHE A 346 11.56 -26.37 -5.40
CA PHE A 346 11.18 -24.96 -5.29
C PHE A 346 12.35 -24.02 -5.61
N ASP A 347 13.58 -24.41 -5.24
CA ASP A 347 14.79 -23.71 -5.65
C ASP A 347 15.04 -23.88 -7.15
N ASP A 348 14.89 -25.09 -7.66
CA ASP A 348 15.01 -25.37 -9.10
C ASP A 348 14.00 -24.55 -9.91
N LEU A 349 12.75 -24.42 -9.42
CA LEU A 349 11.76 -23.57 -10.05
C LEU A 349 12.16 -22.08 -10.02
N TYR A 350 12.67 -21.61 -8.90
CA TYR A 350 13.19 -20.25 -8.78
C TYR A 350 14.35 -20.00 -9.76
N LEU A 351 15.33 -20.91 -9.82
CA LEU A 351 16.49 -20.80 -10.72
C LEU A 351 16.11 -20.87 -12.20
N TRP A 352 15.03 -21.58 -12.52
CA TRP A 352 14.46 -21.53 -13.86
C TRP A 352 13.78 -20.19 -14.13
N ALA A 353 12.97 -19.70 -13.19
CA ALA A 353 12.23 -18.44 -13.32
C ALA A 353 13.18 -17.24 -13.49
N GLU A 354 14.31 -17.21 -12.78
CA GLU A 354 15.32 -16.14 -12.84
C GLU A 354 15.94 -15.96 -14.25
N LYS A 355 15.78 -16.96 -15.11
CA LYS A 355 16.22 -16.92 -16.52
C LYS A 355 15.14 -16.46 -17.50
N GLN A 356 13.94 -16.20 -17.00
CA GLN A 356 12.81 -15.75 -17.80
C GLN A 356 12.69 -14.21 -17.78
N ASP A 357 11.68 -13.69 -18.47
CA ASP A 357 11.32 -12.27 -18.36
C ASP A 357 10.94 -11.92 -16.93
N ILE A 358 11.19 -10.68 -16.53
CA ILE A 358 11.04 -10.21 -15.16
C ILE A 358 9.63 -10.42 -14.60
N GLU A 359 8.59 -10.30 -15.42
CA GLU A 359 7.22 -10.54 -15.00
C GLU A 359 6.97 -12.01 -14.66
N ILE A 360 7.54 -12.93 -15.44
CA ILE A 360 7.45 -14.39 -15.18
C ILE A 360 8.21 -14.72 -13.89
N THR A 361 9.38 -14.13 -13.72
CA THR A 361 10.19 -14.27 -12.50
C THR A 361 9.39 -13.83 -11.27
N GLU A 362 8.82 -12.63 -11.31
CA GLU A 362 8.05 -12.08 -10.18
C GLU A 362 6.73 -12.83 -9.96
N LEU A 363 6.10 -13.37 -11.00
CA LEU A 363 4.94 -14.25 -10.87
C LEU A 363 5.31 -15.55 -10.14
N ALA A 364 6.39 -16.21 -10.56
CA ALA A 364 6.87 -17.43 -9.93
C ALA A 364 7.25 -17.19 -8.45
N ILE A 365 7.97 -16.11 -8.15
CA ILE A 365 8.29 -15.72 -6.78
C ILE A 365 7.02 -15.47 -5.96
N SER A 366 6.05 -14.76 -6.51
CA SER A 366 4.78 -14.50 -5.80
C SER A 366 4.02 -15.77 -5.46
N LEU A 367 4.10 -16.79 -6.33
CA LEU A 367 3.47 -18.10 -6.09
C LEU A 367 4.26 -18.93 -5.08
N LEU A 368 5.59 -18.91 -5.15
CA LEU A 368 6.48 -19.57 -4.17
C LEU A 368 6.28 -19.01 -2.76
N LEU A 369 6.14 -17.69 -2.62
CA LEU A 369 5.91 -17.05 -1.32
C LEU A 369 4.63 -17.52 -0.61
N GLU A 370 3.65 -18.10 -1.32
CA GLU A 370 2.47 -18.69 -0.69
C GLU A 370 2.76 -20.00 0.05
N LEU A 371 3.94 -20.62 -0.16
CA LEU A 371 4.40 -21.79 0.58
C LEU A 371 5.04 -21.47 1.92
N ASP A 372 5.44 -20.20 2.13
CA ASP A 372 6.04 -19.81 3.41
C ASP A 372 5.03 -19.96 4.55
N ASP A 373 5.44 -20.63 5.62
CA ASP A 373 4.60 -20.94 6.78
C ASP A 373 4.93 -20.09 8.03
N THR A 374 5.78 -19.07 7.88
CA THR A 374 6.07 -18.13 8.95
C THR A 374 4.78 -17.54 9.52
N SER A 375 4.62 -17.59 10.83
CA SER A 375 3.38 -17.10 11.46
C SER A 375 3.20 -15.60 11.31
N ASP A 376 1.94 -15.14 11.30
CA ASP A 376 1.62 -13.72 11.19
C ASP A 376 2.17 -12.91 12.37
N GLU A 377 2.25 -13.51 13.57
CA GLU A 377 2.82 -12.86 14.75
C GLU A 377 4.32 -12.58 14.60
N VAL A 378 5.05 -13.49 13.95
CA VAL A 378 6.48 -13.28 13.65
C VAL A 378 6.64 -12.18 12.61
N ILE A 379 5.85 -12.23 11.53
CA ILE A 379 5.86 -11.20 10.49
C ILE A 379 5.54 -9.82 11.08
N ASP A 380 4.46 -9.73 11.85
CA ASP A 380 4.06 -8.48 12.51
C ASP A 380 5.16 -7.92 13.41
N ARG A 381 5.77 -8.80 14.21
CA ARG A 381 6.85 -8.42 15.10
C ARG A 381 8.05 -7.86 14.35
N LEU A 382 8.46 -8.49 13.26
CA LEU A 382 9.58 -8.03 12.45
C LEU A 382 9.27 -6.74 11.67
N LEU A 383 7.98 -6.46 11.41
CA LEU A 383 7.54 -5.20 10.79
C LEU A 383 7.43 -4.03 11.78
N MET A 384 7.50 -4.27 13.08
CA MET A 384 7.44 -3.20 14.09
C MET A 384 8.80 -2.52 14.21
N VAL A 385 9.09 -1.63 13.30
CA VAL A 385 10.32 -0.83 13.28
C VAL A 385 10.08 0.58 13.80
N ASP A 386 11.10 1.18 14.37
CA ASP A 386 11.06 2.57 14.84
C ASP A 386 11.58 3.50 13.74
N SER A 387 10.68 4.19 13.08
CA SER A 387 11.03 5.17 12.05
C SER A 387 11.72 6.44 12.60
N GLU A 388 11.80 6.57 13.92
CA GLU A 388 12.46 7.69 14.60
C GLU A 388 13.88 7.33 15.11
N ARG A 389 14.56 6.41 14.43
CA ARG A 389 15.92 6.01 14.83
C ARG A 389 16.83 7.20 15.06
N LYS A 390 17.56 7.14 16.15
CA LYS A 390 18.58 8.14 16.45
C LYS A 390 19.77 7.95 15.49
N ALA A 391 20.04 8.98 14.71
CA ALA A 391 21.24 9.07 13.93
C ALA A 391 22.46 9.24 14.86
N ASP A 392 23.60 8.63 14.51
CA ASP A 392 24.85 8.90 15.23
C ASP A 392 25.45 10.24 14.80
N LEU A 393 25.05 11.30 15.49
CA LEU A 393 25.54 12.67 15.23
C LEU A 393 26.99 12.89 15.70
N ASN A 394 27.62 11.93 16.37
CA ASN A 394 29.05 11.97 16.71
C ASN A 394 29.93 11.44 15.56
N ALA A 395 29.32 10.85 14.52
CA ALA A 395 30.03 10.53 13.29
C ALA A 395 30.76 11.74 12.73
N THR A 396 31.87 11.52 12.03
CA THR A 396 32.64 12.60 11.40
C THR A 396 32.06 13.01 10.06
N ILE A 397 32.49 14.16 9.54
CA ILE A 397 32.15 14.59 8.18
C ILE A 397 32.65 13.58 7.14
N GLU A 398 33.79 12.92 7.40
CA GLU A 398 34.30 11.87 6.52
C GLU A 398 33.35 10.65 6.47
N ASP A 399 32.85 10.21 7.63
CA ASP A 399 31.87 9.12 7.69
C ASP A 399 30.58 9.50 6.94
N LEU A 400 30.13 10.75 7.07
CA LEU A 400 28.96 11.23 6.34
C LEU A 400 29.18 11.25 4.83
N LYS A 401 30.36 11.64 4.36
CA LYS A 401 30.73 11.61 2.92
C LYS A 401 30.74 10.19 2.37
N ILE A 402 31.29 9.24 3.14
CA ILE A 402 31.25 7.82 2.77
C ILE A 402 29.79 7.35 2.60
N ARG A 403 28.90 7.69 3.55
CA ARG A 403 27.48 7.35 3.46
C ARG A 403 26.79 7.99 2.26
N ILE A 404 27.16 9.22 1.92
CA ILE A 404 26.64 9.88 0.71
C ILE A 404 27.07 9.12 -0.54
N ASP A 405 28.35 8.77 -0.65
CA ASP A 405 28.86 8.04 -1.81
C ASP A 405 28.25 6.64 -1.93
N GLU A 406 27.96 5.97 -0.83
CA GLU A 406 27.31 4.65 -0.80
C GLU A 406 25.83 4.72 -1.22
N ASN A 407 25.09 5.71 -0.72
CA ASN A 407 23.63 5.76 -0.88
C ASN A 407 23.17 6.61 -2.07
N TYR A 408 23.98 7.60 -2.47
CA TYR A 408 23.66 8.55 -3.53
C TYR A 408 24.70 8.57 -4.66
N PHE A 409 25.35 7.43 -4.94
CA PHE A 409 26.34 7.29 -6.02
C PHE A 409 25.78 7.69 -7.40
N TRP A 410 24.49 7.46 -7.60
CA TRP A 410 23.74 7.76 -8.81
C TRP A 410 23.59 9.26 -9.10
N LEU A 411 23.78 10.15 -8.10
CA LEU A 411 23.77 11.59 -8.32
C LEU A 411 24.82 12.06 -9.34
N LYS A 412 25.92 11.33 -9.46
CA LYS A 412 26.99 11.65 -10.40
C LYS A 412 26.56 11.44 -11.86
N GLU A 413 25.57 10.60 -12.08
CA GLU A 413 25.03 10.26 -13.40
C GLU A 413 23.75 11.05 -13.74
N LEU A 414 23.17 11.73 -12.74
CA LEU A 414 21.92 12.45 -12.90
C LEU A 414 22.14 13.82 -13.54
N ASN A 415 21.58 14.01 -14.72
CA ASN A 415 21.55 15.32 -15.38
C ASN A 415 20.27 16.08 -15.07
N LEU A 416 20.29 16.94 -14.07
CA LEU A 416 19.15 17.78 -13.67
C LEU A 416 18.67 18.77 -14.76
N SER A 417 19.44 18.94 -15.84
CA SER A 417 19.07 19.80 -16.97
C SER A 417 18.17 19.07 -17.98
N GLU A 418 18.09 17.76 -17.92
CA GLU A 418 17.19 17.00 -18.78
C GLU A 418 15.72 17.28 -18.43
N PRO A 419 14.83 17.44 -19.41
CA PRO A 419 13.41 17.70 -19.16
C PRO A 419 12.77 16.64 -18.26
N GLU A 420 13.15 15.38 -18.44
CA GLU A 420 12.63 14.23 -17.69
C GLU A 420 12.93 14.34 -16.19
N ALA A 421 14.07 14.92 -15.82
CA ALA A 421 14.45 15.13 -14.42
C ALA A 421 13.52 16.09 -13.67
N ARG A 422 12.74 16.90 -14.40
CA ARG A 422 11.76 17.84 -13.84
C ARG A 422 10.40 17.20 -13.60
N HIS A 423 10.15 16.04 -14.16
CA HIS A 423 8.85 15.41 -14.04
C HIS A 423 8.62 14.90 -12.62
N TYR A 424 7.44 15.11 -12.13
CA TYR A 424 6.89 14.46 -10.96
C TYR A 424 5.53 13.83 -11.29
N TRP A 425 5.15 12.85 -10.52
CA TRP A 425 4.04 11.96 -10.85
C TRP A 425 2.70 12.45 -10.36
N TRP A 426 2.69 13.64 -9.82
CA TRP A 426 1.55 14.18 -9.13
C TRP A 426 1.24 15.57 -9.63
N VAL A 427 0.07 15.74 -10.21
CA VAL A 427 -0.52 17.03 -10.52
C VAL A 427 -1.83 17.18 -9.78
N MET A 428 -1.94 18.28 -9.07
CA MET A 428 -3.18 18.87 -8.66
C MET A 428 -3.45 20.04 -9.58
N SER A 429 -4.04 19.81 -10.73
CA SER A 429 -4.61 20.90 -11.52
C SER A 429 -6.11 20.90 -11.34
N ASP A 430 -6.74 22.08 -11.42
CA ASP A 430 -8.19 22.24 -11.30
C ASP A 430 -8.99 21.35 -12.26
N ASN A 431 -8.37 20.91 -13.33
CA ASN A 431 -8.96 20.06 -14.36
C ASN A 431 -8.48 18.60 -14.33
N ALA A 432 -7.59 18.22 -13.41
CA ALA A 432 -7.09 16.86 -13.33
C ALA A 432 -7.92 16.03 -12.35
N GLU A 433 -8.67 15.08 -12.87
CA GLU A 433 -9.46 14.14 -12.05
C GLU A 433 -8.60 13.09 -11.35
N GLU A 434 -7.41 12.83 -11.88
CA GLU A 434 -6.51 11.77 -11.43
C GLU A 434 -5.09 12.31 -11.30
N PRO A 435 -4.30 11.84 -10.32
CA PRO A 435 -2.88 12.15 -10.28
C PRO A 435 -2.18 11.64 -11.55
N ARG A 436 -1.38 12.48 -12.15
CA ARG A 436 -0.65 12.18 -13.38
C ARG A 436 0.76 12.74 -13.34
N ARG A 437 1.62 12.25 -14.23
CA ARG A 437 2.93 12.82 -14.45
C ARG A 437 2.82 14.26 -14.95
N ALA A 438 3.58 15.15 -14.37
CA ALA A 438 3.63 16.56 -14.77
C ALA A 438 5.04 17.13 -14.65
N GLU A 439 5.28 18.22 -15.33
CA GLU A 439 6.51 18.97 -15.20
C GLU A 439 6.46 19.86 -13.96
N ARG A 440 7.55 19.90 -13.20
CA ARG A 440 7.72 20.74 -12.04
C ARG A 440 8.62 21.92 -12.33
N SER A 441 8.24 23.10 -11.83
CA SER A 441 9.13 24.24 -11.79
C SER A 441 10.22 24.02 -10.73
N LEU A 442 11.48 24.19 -11.10
CA LEU A 442 12.62 24.14 -10.18
C LEU A 442 12.69 25.40 -9.28
N ILE A 443 11.89 26.44 -9.59
CA ILE A 443 11.89 27.72 -8.86
C ILE A 443 10.94 27.66 -7.67
N GLU A 444 9.90 26.84 -7.75
CA GLU A 444 8.91 26.72 -6.68
C GLU A 444 9.36 25.73 -5.60
N PRO A 445 9.23 26.08 -4.31
CA PRO A 445 9.57 25.16 -3.24
C PRO A 445 8.68 23.91 -3.31
N ALA A 446 9.27 22.74 -3.11
CA ALA A 446 8.55 21.50 -3.07
C ALA A 446 7.82 21.34 -1.75
N HIS A 447 6.51 21.17 -1.79
CA HIS A 447 5.73 20.76 -0.62
C HIS A 447 5.90 19.27 -0.31
N ARG A 448 6.50 18.48 -1.22
CA ARG A 448 6.71 17.04 -1.11
C ARG A 448 8.10 16.67 -1.58
N GLU A 449 8.69 15.66 -0.95
CA GLU A 449 9.95 15.11 -1.42
C GLU A 449 9.71 14.19 -2.62
N ILE A 450 10.40 14.47 -3.69
CA ILE A 450 10.50 13.67 -4.90
C ILE A 450 11.98 13.46 -5.24
N PRO A 451 12.33 12.56 -6.15
CA PRO A 451 13.75 12.28 -6.46
C PRO A 451 14.59 13.51 -6.78
N ILE A 452 14.05 14.45 -7.55
CA ILE A 452 14.76 15.69 -7.87
C ILE A 452 15.01 16.55 -6.62
N ASP A 453 14.09 16.58 -5.66
CA ASP A 453 14.28 17.34 -4.42
C ASP A 453 15.37 16.75 -3.55
N ILE A 454 15.44 15.41 -3.49
CA ILE A 454 16.52 14.71 -2.79
C ILE A 454 17.84 15.04 -3.46
N SER A 455 17.91 14.95 -4.79
CA SER A 455 19.12 15.24 -5.55
C SER A 455 19.63 16.67 -5.28
N LEU A 456 18.75 17.65 -5.31
CA LEU A 456 19.10 19.04 -5.02
C LEU A 456 19.57 19.25 -3.58
N ARG A 457 18.94 18.58 -2.61
CA ARG A 457 19.34 18.66 -1.20
C ARG A 457 20.68 18.01 -0.94
N ILE A 458 20.91 16.83 -1.52
CA ILE A 458 22.19 16.12 -1.35
C ILE A 458 23.31 16.86 -2.09
N ASP A 459 23.06 17.40 -3.28
CA ASP A 459 24.05 18.22 -3.99
C ASP A 459 24.43 19.46 -3.18
N LYS A 460 23.46 20.15 -2.54
CA LYS A 460 23.73 21.23 -1.62
C LYS A 460 24.52 20.76 -0.41
N LEU A 461 24.14 19.64 0.20
CA LEU A 461 24.88 19.05 1.34
C LEU A 461 26.34 18.75 0.96
N ILE A 462 26.59 18.14 -0.18
CA ILE A 462 27.94 17.85 -0.67
C ILE A 462 28.77 19.14 -0.80
N LYS A 463 28.21 20.20 -1.36
CA LYS A 463 28.86 21.49 -1.53
C LYS A 463 29.23 22.09 -0.18
N ASP A 464 28.31 22.12 0.76
CA ASP A 464 28.53 22.68 2.10
C ASP A 464 29.54 21.84 2.90
N LEU A 465 29.51 20.51 2.80
CA LEU A 465 30.51 19.61 3.38
C LEU A 465 31.90 19.81 2.78
N GLY A 466 32.00 20.29 1.54
CA GLY A 466 33.28 20.59 0.89
C GLY A 466 34.01 21.78 1.52
N THR A 467 33.32 22.62 2.27
CA THR A 467 33.88 23.82 2.93
C THR A 467 34.35 23.56 4.36
N ILE A 468 34.15 22.36 4.90
CA ILE A 468 34.31 22.01 6.31
C ILE A 468 35.41 20.98 6.51
N ASP A 469 36.12 21.06 7.65
CA ASP A 469 37.14 20.05 8.02
C ASP A 469 36.46 18.69 8.21
N LYS A 470 37.04 17.67 7.59
CA LYS A 470 36.51 16.30 7.57
C LYS A 470 36.49 15.60 8.93
N ASN A 471 37.26 16.10 9.91
CA ASN A 471 37.40 15.48 11.22
C ASN A 471 36.41 16.05 12.27
N ILE A 472 35.67 17.10 11.97
CA ILE A 472 34.65 17.59 12.88
C ILE A 472 33.45 16.65 12.95
N SER A 473 32.70 16.73 14.04
CA SER A 473 31.48 15.94 14.18
C SER A 473 30.34 16.48 13.32
N VAL A 474 29.46 15.59 12.91
CA VAL A 474 28.25 15.95 12.20
C VAL A 474 27.35 16.87 13.05
N ASN A 475 27.36 16.67 14.36
CA ASN A 475 26.63 17.57 15.28
C ASN A 475 27.13 19.03 15.19
N GLU A 476 28.45 19.23 15.17
CA GLU A 476 29.06 20.55 15.03
C GLU A 476 28.74 21.17 13.65
N PHE A 477 28.76 20.36 12.60
CA PHE A 477 28.34 20.79 11.25
C PHE A 477 26.89 21.29 11.24
N LEU A 478 25.96 20.56 11.87
CA LEU A 478 24.55 20.93 11.91
C LEU A 478 24.26 22.20 12.70
N PHE A 479 25.12 22.63 13.61
CA PHE A 479 25.00 23.96 14.23
C PHE A 479 25.19 25.10 13.21
N SER A 480 26.07 24.90 12.23
CA SER A 480 26.33 25.88 11.17
C SER A 480 25.37 25.76 9.98
N PHE A 481 24.85 24.55 9.74
CA PHE A 481 24.00 24.21 8.59
C PHE A 481 22.77 23.39 9.02
N PRO A 482 21.85 23.98 9.81
CA PRO A 482 20.70 23.25 10.35
C PRO A 482 19.70 22.76 9.29
N GLU A 483 19.69 23.35 8.10
CA GLU A 483 18.85 22.94 6.99
C GLU A 483 19.13 21.51 6.49
N HIS A 484 20.31 20.96 6.81
CA HIS A 484 20.69 19.60 6.42
C HIS A 484 20.25 18.53 7.43
N GLU A 485 19.64 18.90 8.56
CA GLU A 485 19.33 17.98 9.66
C GLU A 485 18.57 16.73 9.19
N ILE A 486 17.55 16.88 8.36
CA ILE A 486 16.73 15.76 7.88
C ILE A 486 17.54 14.82 6.98
N ALA A 487 18.30 15.38 6.02
CA ALA A 487 19.12 14.57 5.11
C ALA A 487 20.23 13.82 5.87
N VAL A 488 20.88 14.49 6.79
CA VAL A 488 21.96 13.93 7.62
C VAL A 488 21.43 12.82 8.54
N LYS A 489 20.29 13.03 9.21
CA LYS A 489 19.68 12.00 10.06
C LYS A 489 19.29 10.75 9.27
N ARG A 490 18.87 10.90 8.02
CA ARG A 490 18.60 9.76 7.14
C ARG A 490 19.87 9.03 6.75
N LEU A 491 20.92 9.75 6.35
CA LEU A 491 22.19 9.15 5.93
C LEU A 491 22.89 8.38 7.06
N LEU A 492 22.82 8.89 8.28
CA LEU A 492 23.43 8.27 9.45
C LEU A 492 22.52 7.24 10.13
N GLY A 493 21.26 7.14 9.72
CA GLY A 493 20.39 6.05 10.13
C GLY A 493 20.83 4.74 9.47
N ASN A 494 20.91 3.66 10.24
CA ASN A 494 21.15 2.33 9.66
C ASN A 494 19.81 1.69 9.30
N PHE A 495 19.39 1.81 8.06
CA PHE A 495 18.10 1.31 7.60
C PHE A 495 18.16 -0.11 7.00
N GLY A 496 19.36 -0.66 6.84
CA GLY A 496 19.57 -2.00 6.27
C GLY A 496 19.68 -2.00 4.73
N PRO A 497 19.89 -3.19 4.12
CA PRO A 497 20.27 -3.32 2.72
C PRO A 497 19.15 -2.94 1.73
N TYR A 498 17.88 -3.02 2.14
CA TYR A 498 16.72 -2.76 1.29
C TYR A 498 16.01 -1.45 1.64
N SER A 499 16.71 -0.51 2.24
CA SER A 499 16.11 0.74 2.73
C SER A 499 15.77 1.73 1.63
N GLU A 500 16.46 1.66 0.48
CA GLU A 500 16.26 2.61 -0.61
C GLU A 500 16.01 1.88 -1.93
N PRO A 501 14.94 2.23 -2.64
CA PRO A 501 14.76 1.83 -4.03
C PRO A 501 15.69 2.68 -4.90
N ARG A 502 16.96 2.32 -5.00
CA ARG A 502 18.06 3.13 -5.56
C ARG A 502 17.74 3.70 -6.94
N GLU A 503 17.43 2.85 -7.89
CA GLU A 503 17.13 3.28 -9.25
C GLU A 503 15.75 3.89 -9.38
N ASN A 504 14.83 3.52 -8.51
CA ASN A 504 13.46 3.98 -8.48
C ASN A 504 13.28 5.42 -8.16
N VAL A 505 13.97 5.84 -7.14
CA VAL A 505 13.88 7.20 -6.63
C VAL A 505 14.50 8.16 -7.61
N CYS A 506 15.35 7.66 -8.49
CA CYS A 506 16.30 8.45 -9.25
C CYS A 506 16.19 8.29 -10.74
N ASP A 507 15.67 7.19 -11.22
CA ASP A 507 15.44 7.02 -12.65
C ASP A 507 14.11 7.63 -13.06
N PHE A 508 14.16 8.85 -13.52
CA PHE A 508 13.02 9.59 -14.06
C PHE A 508 12.45 8.96 -15.34
N LYS A 509 13.13 7.97 -15.90
CA LYS A 509 12.66 7.17 -17.04
C LYS A 509 11.67 6.09 -16.63
N HIS A 510 11.61 5.76 -15.33
CA HIS A 510 10.64 4.80 -14.86
C HIS A 510 9.21 5.27 -15.09
N LEU A 511 8.44 4.39 -15.66
CA LEU A 511 7.01 4.60 -15.82
C LEU A 511 6.32 4.54 -14.46
N PRO A 512 5.31 5.38 -14.19
CA PRO A 512 4.47 5.30 -12.99
C PRO A 512 3.99 3.89 -12.69
N LEU A 513 3.76 3.13 -13.72
CA LEU A 513 3.30 1.75 -13.69
C LEU A 513 4.21 0.80 -12.90
N ASN A 514 5.53 0.97 -12.99
CA ASN A 514 6.46 0.14 -12.23
C ASN A 514 6.35 0.40 -10.72
N LEU A 515 6.12 1.65 -10.34
CA LEU A 515 5.87 2.03 -8.94
C LEU A 515 4.52 1.51 -8.45
N GLN A 516 3.51 1.48 -9.32
CA GLN A 516 2.21 0.90 -9.02
C GLN A 516 2.29 -0.60 -8.79
N ARG A 517 3.13 -1.32 -9.55
CA ARG A 517 3.38 -2.75 -9.32
C ARG A 517 3.99 -3.01 -7.95
N PHE A 518 4.91 -2.16 -7.51
CA PHE A 518 5.45 -2.26 -6.16
C PHE A 518 4.38 -2.02 -5.09
N GLN A 519 3.51 -1.04 -5.29
CA GLN A 519 2.38 -0.80 -4.40
C GLN A 519 1.38 -1.97 -4.39
N LEU A 520 1.16 -2.63 -5.53
CA LEU A 520 0.38 -3.86 -5.61
C LEU A 520 0.97 -4.94 -4.69
N ALA A 521 2.28 -5.16 -4.77
CA ALA A 521 2.95 -6.15 -3.94
C ALA A 521 2.85 -5.84 -2.44
N MET A 522 3.14 -4.59 -2.07
CA MET A 522 3.23 -4.16 -0.68
C MET A 522 1.87 -3.94 -0.04
N TYR A 523 1.00 -3.20 -0.70
CA TYR A 523 -0.30 -2.81 -0.14
C TYR A 523 -1.43 -3.79 -0.47
N GLY A 524 -1.29 -4.57 -1.56
CA GLY A 524 -2.35 -5.49 -1.99
C GLY A 524 -3.47 -4.75 -2.72
N MET A 525 -3.13 -3.91 -3.68
CA MET A 525 -4.10 -3.35 -4.60
C MET A 525 -4.61 -4.46 -5.51
N ASP A 526 -5.91 -4.69 -5.55
CA ASP A 526 -6.46 -5.84 -6.27
C ASP A 526 -6.58 -5.57 -7.76
N ASN A 527 -6.84 -4.32 -8.11
CA ASN A 527 -7.02 -3.93 -9.50
C ASN A 527 -6.47 -2.52 -9.73
N PHE A 528 -5.92 -2.32 -10.92
CA PHE A 528 -5.65 -1.01 -11.44
C PHE A 528 -6.13 -0.99 -12.89
N SER A 529 -6.66 0.15 -13.28
CA SER A 529 -7.11 0.38 -14.63
C SER A 529 -6.17 1.39 -15.26
N PRO A 530 -5.25 0.98 -16.13
CA PRO A 530 -4.37 1.91 -16.80
C PRO A 530 -5.19 2.78 -17.75
N GLN A 531 -5.13 4.09 -17.54
CA GLN A 531 -5.72 5.08 -18.43
C GLN A 531 -4.70 5.57 -19.45
N SER A 532 -3.45 5.68 -18.99
CA SER A 532 -2.28 6.04 -19.80
C SER A 532 -1.02 5.58 -19.06
N THR A 533 0.14 5.82 -19.66
CA THR A 533 1.44 5.62 -18.97
C THR A 533 1.66 6.62 -17.83
N ASP A 534 0.85 7.66 -17.73
CA ASP A 534 1.03 8.76 -16.80
C ASP A 534 0.12 8.67 -15.56
N TRP A 535 -0.94 7.88 -15.58
CA TRP A 535 -1.85 7.75 -14.46
C TRP A 535 -2.67 6.45 -14.48
N LEU A 536 -3.02 5.97 -13.29
CA LEU A 536 -3.74 4.73 -13.06
C LEU A 536 -4.86 4.93 -12.04
N ARG A 537 -5.91 4.13 -12.20
CA ARG A 537 -6.91 3.93 -11.16
C ARG A 537 -6.60 2.65 -10.40
N VAL A 538 -6.69 2.72 -9.09
CA VAL A 538 -6.46 1.56 -8.21
C VAL A 538 -7.65 1.33 -7.32
N THR A 539 -7.92 0.07 -7.00
CA THR A 539 -8.91 -0.36 -6.02
C THR A 539 -8.26 -1.21 -4.95
N LEU A 540 -8.83 -1.17 -3.76
CA LEU A 540 -8.48 -2.01 -2.61
C LEU A 540 -9.66 -2.93 -2.30
N PHE A 541 -9.36 -4.13 -1.83
CA PHE A 541 -10.37 -5.10 -1.35
C PHE A 541 -11.37 -5.60 -2.40
N GLN A 542 -11.03 -5.54 -3.67
CA GLN A 542 -11.77 -6.23 -4.70
C GLN A 542 -11.65 -7.75 -4.46
N GLY A 543 -12.75 -8.48 -4.56
CA GLY A 543 -12.75 -9.90 -4.19
C GLY A 543 -12.84 -10.20 -2.69
N ALA A 544 -12.64 -9.21 -1.82
CA ALA A 544 -12.79 -9.39 -0.38
C ALA A 544 -14.25 -9.73 0.00
N PRO A 545 -14.47 -10.53 1.06
CA PRO A 545 -15.82 -10.86 1.51
C PRO A 545 -16.54 -9.61 2.02
N ARG A 546 -17.89 -9.65 1.95
CA ARG A 546 -18.75 -8.70 2.63
C ARG A 546 -18.71 -8.96 4.14
N VAL A 547 -18.83 -7.90 4.92
CA VAL A 547 -19.08 -7.98 6.35
C VAL A 547 -20.55 -8.33 6.58
N SER A 548 -20.83 -9.25 7.47
CA SER A 548 -22.17 -9.78 7.75
C SER A 548 -23.01 -8.83 8.61
#